data_88778fdbf40e835d481406dbd3128283
#
_entry.id   88778fdbf40e835d481406dbd3128283
#
_cell.length_a   1.000
_cell.length_b   1.000
_cell.length_c   1.000
_cell.angle_alpha   90.00
_cell.angle_beta   90.00
_cell.angle_gamma   90.00
#
_symmetry.space_group_name_H-M   'P 1'
#
loop_
_entity.id
_entity.type
_entity.pdbx_description
1 polymer ?
#
loop_
_entity_poly.entity_id
_entity_poly.type
_entity_poly.pdbx_seq_one_letter_code
_entity_poly.pdbx_strand_id
1 'polypeptide(L)'
;MVFAFYLPFLGAGLRLLDGARNYARDWVNNASLFHLLCFVAGSRAGAEQVAGLIVLAAIAYLAKRQAAPLWSSLVLTGGVLLVSPTAYPWYFTWSIPFLCFYPSAAWLLMSVTSVLAYTPAITYGAGEPLKNSLLMLSLEYGPVYLWLTYYCWAARRTKLSPGPQEVGLSATGMQRYFGE
;
A
#
# COMPACT_ATOMS: atom_id res chain seq x y z
N MET A 1 7.02 29.05 5.57
CA MET A 1 6.96 28.73 7.03
C MET A 1 7.73 27.47 7.40
N VAL A 2 7.61 26.36 6.66
CA VAL A 2 8.27 25.07 7.00
C VAL A 2 9.79 25.21 7.16
N PHE A 3 10.48 25.94 6.28
CA PHE A 3 11.93 26.15 6.35
C PHE A 3 12.42 26.83 7.64
N ALA A 4 11.59 27.66 8.28
CA ALA A 4 11.97 28.31 9.52
C ALA A 4 12.21 27.32 10.68
N PHE A 5 11.52 26.16 10.66
CA PHE A 5 11.73 25.12 11.67
C PHE A 5 13.05 24.38 11.52
N TYR A 6 13.70 24.46 10.35
CA TYR A 6 15.02 23.86 10.11
C TYR A 6 16.18 24.77 10.48
N LEU A 7 15.94 26.08 10.71
CA LEU A 7 17.00 27.04 11.06
C LEU A 7 17.86 26.59 12.27
N PRO A 8 17.28 26.10 13.39
CA PRO A 8 18.08 25.63 14.53
C PRO A 8 18.99 24.45 14.21
N PHE A 9 18.68 23.70 13.14
CA PHE A 9 19.38 22.47 12.76
C PHE A 9 20.34 22.65 11.58
N LEU A 10 20.53 23.88 11.06
CA LEU A 10 21.43 24.13 9.91
C LEU A 10 22.86 23.66 10.18
N GLY A 11 23.33 23.73 11.43
CA GLY A 11 24.64 23.22 11.82
C GLY A 11 24.82 21.70 11.68
N ALA A 12 23.75 20.93 11.61
CA ALA A 12 23.82 19.49 11.40
C ALA A 12 24.09 19.11 9.93
N GLY A 13 23.88 20.04 8.98
CA GLY A 13 24.11 19.81 7.56
C GLY A 13 23.35 18.56 7.04
N LEU A 14 24.04 17.72 6.26
CA LEU A 14 23.45 16.50 5.70
C LEU A 14 23.14 15.43 6.74
N ARG A 15 23.63 15.53 7.97
CA ARG A 15 23.30 14.60 9.07
C ARG A 15 21.82 14.62 9.42
N LEU A 16 21.10 15.68 9.11
CA LEU A 16 19.64 15.75 9.22
C LEU A 16 18.94 14.62 8.43
N LEU A 17 19.57 14.15 7.36
CA LEU A 17 19.03 13.11 6.50
C LEU A 17 19.49 11.70 6.91
N ASP A 18 20.39 11.56 7.89
CA ASP A 18 20.95 10.24 8.25
C ASP A 18 19.86 9.28 8.76
N GLY A 19 18.90 9.79 9.54
CA GLY A 19 17.75 8.98 9.96
C GLY A 19 16.92 8.47 8.79
N ALA A 20 16.62 9.33 7.82
CA ALA A 20 15.88 8.95 6.63
C ALA A 20 16.69 7.99 5.73
N ARG A 21 17.99 8.20 5.60
CA ARG A 21 18.90 7.31 4.85
C ARG A 21 18.99 5.94 5.50
N ASN A 22 19.16 5.88 6.82
CA ASN A 22 19.21 4.62 7.56
C ASN A 22 17.89 3.87 7.45
N TYR A 23 16.76 4.59 7.58
CA TYR A 23 15.44 4.02 7.36
C TYR A 23 15.32 3.42 5.95
N ALA A 24 15.66 4.18 4.93
CA ALA A 24 15.59 3.73 3.54
C ALA A 24 16.52 2.54 3.26
N ARG A 25 17.71 2.52 3.90
CA ARG A 25 18.72 1.49 3.65
C ARG A 25 18.48 0.20 4.44
N ASP A 26 18.13 0.32 5.70
CA ASP A 26 18.25 -0.82 6.63
C ASP A 26 16.90 -1.41 7.05
N TRP A 27 15.81 -0.63 6.91
CA TRP A 27 14.50 -1.07 7.38
C TRP A 27 13.78 -1.91 6.33
N VAL A 28 13.63 -3.19 6.63
CA VAL A 28 12.72 -4.11 5.93
C VAL A 28 11.84 -4.72 7.01
N ASN A 29 10.57 -4.33 7.04
CA ASN A 29 9.63 -4.84 8.03
C ASN A 29 8.24 -5.00 7.41
N ASN A 30 7.66 -6.16 7.67
CA ASN A 30 6.33 -6.53 7.17
C ASN A 30 6.22 -6.45 5.64
N ALA A 31 7.33 -6.74 4.94
CA ALA A 31 7.38 -6.75 3.49
C ALA A 31 6.71 -8.02 2.95
N SER A 32 5.83 -7.89 1.96
CA SER A 32 5.18 -9.01 1.29
C SER A 32 5.79 -9.31 -0.07
N LEU A 33 5.30 -8.70 -1.14
CA LEU A 33 5.87 -8.87 -2.49
C LEU A 33 7.33 -8.43 -2.58
N PHE A 34 7.76 -7.49 -1.74
CA PHE A 34 9.15 -7.06 -1.74
C PHE A 34 10.14 -8.19 -1.44
N HIS A 35 9.78 -9.13 -0.56
CA HIS A 35 10.62 -10.32 -0.32
C HIS A 35 10.75 -11.18 -1.58
N LEU A 36 9.65 -11.36 -2.31
CA LEU A 36 9.69 -12.06 -3.59
C LEU A 36 10.53 -11.31 -4.62
N LEU A 37 10.42 -9.99 -4.67
CA LEU A 37 11.25 -9.15 -5.54
C LEU A 37 12.74 -9.26 -5.19
N CYS A 38 13.10 -9.30 -3.90
CA CYS A 38 14.48 -9.54 -3.47
C CYS A 38 15.00 -10.90 -3.94
N PHE A 39 14.17 -11.94 -3.85
CA PHE A 39 14.53 -13.29 -4.31
C PHE A 39 14.76 -13.30 -5.83
N VAL A 40 13.86 -12.72 -6.61
CA VAL A 40 13.94 -12.69 -8.09
C VAL A 40 15.08 -11.79 -8.58
N ALA A 41 15.26 -10.62 -7.96
CA ALA A 41 16.30 -9.66 -8.37
C ALA A 41 17.69 -10.01 -7.82
N GLY A 42 17.81 -10.98 -6.92
CA GLY A 42 19.07 -11.40 -6.30
C GLY A 42 19.70 -10.35 -5.36
N SER A 43 19.08 -9.20 -5.20
CA SER A 43 19.57 -8.13 -4.32
C SER A 43 18.44 -7.19 -3.91
N ARG A 44 18.62 -6.52 -2.76
CA ARG A 44 17.71 -5.49 -2.29
C ARG A 44 17.62 -4.30 -3.26
N ALA A 45 18.77 -3.81 -3.71
CA ALA A 45 18.81 -2.68 -4.65
C ALA A 45 18.08 -3.00 -5.96
N GLY A 46 18.24 -4.23 -6.48
CA GLY A 46 17.48 -4.70 -7.63
C GLY A 46 15.98 -4.77 -7.36
N ALA A 47 15.58 -5.24 -6.17
CA ALA A 47 14.17 -5.28 -5.77
C ALA A 47 13.55 -3.86 -5.69
N GLU A 48 14.28 -2.90 -5.13
CA GLU A 48 13.84 -1.49 -5.06
C GLU A 48 13.65 -0.89 -6.45
N GLN A 49 14.58 -1.17 -7.39
CA GLN A 49 14.45 -0.75 -8.78
C GLN A 49 13.23 -1.38 -9.47
N VAL A 50 13.03 -2.69 -9.32
CA VAL A 50 11.87 -3.39 -9.88
C VAL A 50 10.57 -2.86 -9.27
N ALA A 51 10.52 -2.66 -7.96
CA ALA A 51 9.35 -2.06 -7.29
C ALA A 51 9.04 -0.66 -7.83
N GLY A 52 10.06 0.18 -7.99
CA GLY A 52 9.93 1.50 -8.62
C GLY A 52 9.39 1.43 -10.05
N LEU A 53 9.90 0.51 -10.86
CA LEU A 53 9.41 0.29 -12.23
C LEU A 53 7.96 -0.18 -12.26
N ILE A 54 7.55 -1.05 -11.35
CA ILE A 54 6.14 -1.50 -11.21
C ILE A 54 5.24 -0.29 -10.91
N VAL A 55 5.63 0.56 -9.97
CA VAL A 55 4.86 1.77 -9.62
C VAL A 55 4.78 2.74 -10.80
N LEU A 56 5.88 3.01 -11.48
CA LEU A 56 5.92 3.87 -12.67
C LEU A 56 5.04 3.31 -13.80
N ALA A 57 5.10 2.01 -14.04
CA ALA A 57 4.25 1.34 -15.03
C ALA A 57 2.76 1.45 -14.67
N ALA A 58 2.42 1.31 -13.37
CA ALA A 58 1.05 1.50 -12.90
C ALA A 58 0.57 2.94 -13.11
N ILE A 59 1.39 3.94 -12.80
CA ILE A 59 1.09 5.36 -13.04
C ILE A 59 0.85 5.59 -14.54
N ALA A 60 1.76 5.15 -15.39
CA ALA A 60 1.66 5.32 -16.85
C ALA A 60 0.40 4.62 -17.40
N TYR A 61 0.08 3.41 -16.92
CA TYR A 61 -1.11 2.69 -17.31
C TYR A 61 -2.40 3.43 -16.92
N LEU A 62 -2.50 3.89 -15.66
CA LEU A 62 -3.68 4.61 -15.17
C LEU A 62 -3.86 5.96 -15.88
N ALA A 63 -2.76 6.66 -16.14
CA ALA A 63 -2.77 7.91 -16.92
C ALA A 63 -3.25 7.68 -18.35
N LYS A 64 -2.71 6.65 -19.03
CA LYS A 64 -3.14 6.27 -20.39
C LYS A 64 -4.62 5.89 -20.44
N ARG A 65 -5.14 5.27 -19.39
CA ARG A 65 -6.55 4.89 -19.28
C ARG A 65 -7.46 6.05 -18.87
N GLN A 66 -6.89 7.21 -18.54
CA GLN A 66 -7.62 8.36 -17.98
C GLN A 66 -8.53 7.94 -16.80
N ALA A 67 -8.01 7.04 -15.96
CA ALA A 67 -8.75 6.50 -14.84
C ALA A 67 -9.11 7.61 -13.84
N ALA A 68 -10.26 7.45 -13.18
CA ALA A 68 -10.72 8.42 -12.17
C ALA A 68 -9.65 8.65 -11.09
N PRO A 69 -9.37 9.92 -10.70
CA PRO A 69 -8.26 10.23 -9.78
C PRO A 69 -8.32 9.48 -8.45
N LEU A 70 -9.50 9.41 -7.82
CA LEU A 70 -9.67 8.71 -6.54
C LEU A 70 -9.44 7.19 -6.67
N TRP A 71 -9.90 6.59 -7.78
CA TRP A 71 -9.61 5.19 -8.10
C TRP A 71 -8.12 4.96 -8.30
N SER A 72 -7.47 5.83 -9.08
CA SER A 72 -6.02 5.77 -9.30
C SER A 72 -5.25 5.88 -8.00
N SER A 73 -5.69 6.77 -7.10
CA SER A 73 -5.08 6.94 -5.78
C SER A 73 -5.20 5.68 -4.93
N LEU A 74 -6.36 5.00 -4.92
CA LEU A 74 -6.54 3.73 -4.21
C LEU A 74 -5.61 2.65 -4.75
N VAL A 75 -5.55 2.49 -6.08
CA VAL A 75 -4.72 1.47 -6.74
C VAL A 75 -3.24 1.74 -6.48
N LEU A 76 -2.79 3.00 -6.60
CA LEU A 76 -1.39 3.37 -6.39
C LEU A 76 -0.99 3.24 -4.91
N THR A 77 -1.81 3.74 -3.98
CA THR A 77 -1.53 3.62 -2.54
C THR A 77 -1.42 2.15 -2.14
N GLY A 78 -2.41 1.34 -2.52
CA GLY A 78 -2.39 -0.08 -2.23
C GLY A 78 -1.24 -0.82 -2.91
N GLY A 79 -1.00 -0.53 -4.19
CA GLY A 79 0.10 -1.13 -4.95
C GLY A 79 1.48 -0.81 -4.34
N VAL A 80 1.71 0.45 -3.96
CA VAL A 80 2.94 0.87 -3.28
C VAL A 80 3.13 0.12 -1.97
N LEU A 81 2.08 -0.02 -1.15
CA LEU A 81 2.16 -0.75 0.12
C LEU A 81 2.51 -2.23 -0.07
N LEU A 82 2.01 -2.87 -1.14
CA LEU A 82 2.32 -4.27 -1.43
C LEU A 82 3.76 -4.49 -1.89
N VAL A 83 4.35 -3.54 -2.62
CA VAL A 83 5.74 -3.64 -3.11
C VAL A 83 6.75 -2.93 -2.22
N SER A 84 6.30 -2.29 -1.13
CA SER A 84 7.17 -1.58 -0.20
C SER A 84 8.05 -2.54 0.61
N PRO A 85 9.33 -2.18 0.88
CA PRO A 85 10.16 -2.90 1.83
C PRO A 85 9.63 -2.80 3.27
N THR A 86 8.79 -1.82 3.54
CA THR A 86 8.24 -1.57 4.88
C THR A 86 6.77 -1.20 4.77
N ALA A 87 5.91 -2.00 5.41
CA ALA A 87 4.47 -1.78 5.42
C ALA A 87 3.91 -1.97 6.84
N TYR A 88 3.94 -0.90 7.63
CA TYR A 88 3.33 -0.91 8.95
C TYR A 88 1.80 -0.78 8.89
N PRO A 89 1.07 -1.30 9.88
CA PRO A 89 -0.40 -1.25 9.90
C PRO A 89 -0.98 0.14 9.69
N TRP A 90 -0.37 1.19 10.24
CA TRP A 90 -0.83 2.57 10.08
C TRP A 90 -0.67 3.11 8.64
N TYR A 91 0.16 2.53 7.79
CA TYR A 91 0.24 2.94 6.38
C TYR A 91 -1.01 2.56 5.61
N PHE A 92 -1.69 1.47 5.99
CA PHE A 92 -2.95 1.07 5.34
C PHE A 92 -4.08 2.07 5.59
N THR A 93 -3.97 2.92 6.62
CA THR A 93 -4.92 4.02 6.83
C THR A 93 -4.93 5.03 5.68
N TRP A 94 -3.85 5.10 4.89
CA TRP A 94 -3.78 5.97 3.72
C TRP A 94 -4.76 5.56 2.61
N SER A 95 -5.18 4.30 2.57
CA SER A 95 -6.20 3.82 1.63
C SER A 95 -7.63 4.07 2.08
N ILE A 96 -7.88 4.28 3.39
CA ILE A 96 -9.23 4.44 3.96
C ILE A 96 -10.06 5.53 3.28
N PRO A 97 -9.55 6.77 3.04
CA PRO A 97 -10.34 7.82 2.39
C PRO A 97 -10.87 7.40 1.02
N PHE A 98 -10.09 6.61 0.28
CA PHE A 98 -10.48 6.15 -1.06
C PHE A 98 -11.49 5.00 -1.00
N LEU A 99 -11.46 4.19 0.07
CA LEU A 99 -12.40 3.09 0.28
C LEU A 99 -13.83 3.58 0.55
N CYS A 100 -13.99 4.81 1.04
CA CYS A 100 -15.29 5.44 1.17
C CYS A 100 -15.99 5.63 -0.19
N PHE A 101 -15.22 5.82 -1.27
CA PHE A 101 -15.72 6.03 -2.63
C PHE A 101 -15.68 4.74 -3.47
N TYR A 102 -14.67 3.91 -3.26
CA TYR A 102 -14.42 2.68 -3.98
C TYR A 102 -14.22 1.51 -3.02
N PRO A 103 -15.31 0.96 -2.42
CA PRO A 103 -15.23 -0.15 -1.50
C PRO A 103 -14.52 -1.34 -2.15
N SER A 104 -13.48 -1.84 -1.53
CA SER A 104 -12.70 -2.98 -1.98
C SER A 104 -12.52 -3.97 -0.85
N ALA A 105 -13.04 -5.18 -1.03
CA ALA A 105 -12.93 -6.22 0.00
C ALA A 105 -11.46 -6.59 0.27
N ALA A 106 -10.59 -6.54 -0.74
CA ALA A 106 -9.15 -6.78 -0.55
C ALA A 106 -8.53 -5.80 0.46
N TRP A 107 -8.80 -4.50 0.30
CA TRP A 107 -8.25 -3.47 1.18
C TRP A 107 -8.95 -3.42 2.54
N LEU A 108 -10.24 -3.75 2.61
CA LEU A 108 -10.94 -3.92 3.88
C LEU A 108 -10.39 -5.13 4.65
N LEU A 109 -10.11 -6.25 3.98
CA LEU A 109 -9.42 -7.39 4.60
C LEU A 109 -8.04 -6.97 5.10
N MET A 110 -7.26 -6.25 4.28
CA MET A 110 -5.94 -5.78 4.67
C MET A 110 -5.97 -4.88 5.91
N SER A 111 -6.96 -4.01 6.04
CA SER A 111 -7.10 -3.15 7.22
C SER A 111 -7.32 -3.95 8.52
N VAL A 112 -7.91 -5.14 8.43
CA VAL A 112 -8.12 -6.04 9.57
C VAL A 112 -6.90 -6.91 9.81
N THR A 113 -6.37 -7.56 8.75
CA THR A 113 -5.27 -8.51 8.88
C THR A 113 -3.94 -7.84 9.21
N SER A 114 -3.75 -6.57 8.85
CA SER A 114 -2.53 -5.80 9.15
C SER A 114 -2.20 -5.72 10.65
N VAL A 115 -3.17 -5.95 11.54
CA VAL A 115 -2.92 -6.04 12.98
C VAL A 115 -1.90 -7.14 13.33
N LEU A 116 -1.81 -8.18 12.51
CA LEU A 116 -0.84 -9.27 12.70
C LEU A 116 0.61 -8.80 12.59
N ALA A 117 0.87 -7.67 11.91
CA ALA A 117 2.20 -7.06 11.85
C ALA A 117 2.72 -6.56 13.20
N TYR A 118 1.88 -6.47 14.22
CA TYR A 118 2.32 -6.16 15.60
C TYR A 118 2.84 -7.40 16.36
N THR A 119 2.63 -8.62 15.85
CA THR A 119 3.07 -9.85 16.50
C THR A 119 4.56 -9.83 16.88
N PRO A 120 5.51 -9.37 16.03
CA PRO A 120 6.92 -9.28 16.39
C PRO A 120 7.19 -8.38 17.58
N ALA A 121 6.41 -7.30 17.75
CA ALA A 121 6.58 -6.40 18.89
C ALA A 121 6.17 -7.07 20.21
N ILE A 122 5.16 -7.94 20.17
CA ILE A 122 4.70 -8.71 21.34
C ILE A 122 5.73 -9.79 21.67
N THR A 123 6.22 -10.54 20.68
CA THR A 123 7.19 -11.61 20.88
C THR A 123 8.57 -11.09 21.26
N TYR A 124 8.94 -9.90 20.80
CA TYR A 124 10.19 -9.24 21.19
C TYR A 124 10.25 -8.97 22.70
N GLY A 125 9.13 -8.59 23.31
CA GLY A 125 9.00 -8.45 24.76
C GLY A 125 9.24 -9.75 25.54
N ALA A 126 9.08 -10.92 24.87
CA ALA A 126 9.38 -12.24 25.39
C ALA A 126 10.79 -12.76 25.04
N GLY A 127 11.66 -11.91 24.45
CA GLY A 127 13.06 -12.26 24.11
C GLY A 127 13.25 -12.83 22.70
N GLU A 128 12.20 -12.92 21.89
CA GLU A 128 12.29 -13.39 20.52
C GLU A 128 12.79 -12.28 19.56
N PRO A 129 13.45 -12.63 18.45
CA PRO A 129 13.91 -11.62 17.48
C PRO A 129 12.75 -10.87 16.85
N LEU A 130 12.92 -9.56 16.61
CA LEU A 130 11.94 -8.69 15.96
C LEU A 130 11.81 -9.01 14.47
N LYS A 131 11.18 -10.16 14.15
CA LYS A 131 10.96 -10.60 12.77
C LYS A 131 9.56 -11.16 12.60
N ASN A 132 8.92 -10.80 11.48
CA ASN A 132 7.68 -11.44 11.09
C ASN A 132 7.95 -12.89 10.66
N SER A 133 7.18 -13.82 11.22
CA SER A 133 7.22 -15.20 10.76
C SER A 133 6.52 -15.33 9.41
N LEU A 134 6.94 -16.29 8.59
CA LEU A 134 6.29 -16.56 7.30
C LEU A 134 4.79 -16.87 7.48
N LEU A 135 4.44 -17.56 8.59
CA LEU A 135 3.04 -17.84 8.90
C LEU A 135 2.23 -16.56 9.09
N MET A 136 2.74 -15.59 9.88
CA MET A 136 2.05 -14.33 10.12
C MET A 136 1.91 -13.51 8.85
N LEU A 137 2.96 -13.43 8.02
CA LEU A 137 2.89 -12.78 6.71
C LEU A 137 1.87 -13.46 5.80
N SER A 138 1.79 -14.80 5.82
CA SER A 138 0.83 -15.55 5.01
C SER A 138 -0.60 -15.31 5.47
N LEU A 139 -0.85 -15.24 6.77
CA LEU A 139 -2.18 -14.93 7.33
C LEU A 139 -2.58 -13.48 7.08
N GLU A 140 -1.64 -12.56 7.10
CA GLU A 140 -1.88 -11.13 6.85
C GLU A 140 -2.19 -10.87 5.37
N TYR A 141 -1.31 -11.28 4.47
CA TYR A 141 -1.39 -10.96 3.04
C TYR A 141 -2.11 -12.02 2.20
N GLY A 142 -2.15 -13.28 2.66
CA GLY A 142 -2.77 -14.39 1.92
C GLY A 142 -4.22 -14.13 1.51
N PRO A 143 -5.13 -13.77 2.42
CA PRO A 143 -6.52 -13.45 2.09
C PRO A 143 -6.64 -12.32 1.07
N VAL A 144 -5.78 -11.31 1.15
CA VAL A 144 -5.75 -10.16 0.24
C VAL A 144 -5.37 -10.61 -1.17
N TYR A 145 -4.29 -11.40 -1.30
CA TYR A 145 -3.86 -11.90 -2.60
C TYR A 145 -4.86 -12.88 -3.21
N LEU A 146 -5.46 -13.75 -2.41
CA LEU A 146 -6.52 -14.64 -2.88
C LEU A 146 -7.70 -13.85 -3.43
N TRP A 147 -8.11 -12.78 -2.73
CA TRP A 147 -9.21 -11.94 -3.20
C TRP A 147 -8.84 -11.17 -4.48
N LEU A 148 -7.64 -10.58 -4.55
CA LEU A 148 -7.18 -9.86 -5.73
C LEU A 148 -7.08 -10.78 -6.95
N THR A 149 -6.55 -12.00 -6.78
CA THR A 149 -6.46 -12.99 -7.86
C THR A 149 -7.83 -13.47 -8.31
N TYR A 150 -8.73 -13.74 -7.35
CA TYR A 150 -10.12 -14.09 -7.66
C TYR A 150 -10.81 -12.97 -8.45
N TYR A 151 -10.68 -11.73 -7.99
CA TYR A 151 -11.27 -10.57 -8.66
C TYR A 151 -10.75 -10.41 -10.09
N CYS A 152 -9.43 -10.50 -10.29
CA CYS A 152 -8.83 -10.44 -11.61
C CYS A 152 -9.30 -11.57 -12.53
N TRP A 153 -9.42 -12.79 -12.00
CA TRP A 153 -9.91 -13.93 -12.74
C TRP A 153 -11.40 -13.79 -13.11
N ALA A 154 -12.25 -13.37 -12.17
CA ALA A 154 -13.67 -13.13 -12.40
C ALA A 154 -13.88 -12.01 -13.44
N ALA A 155 -13.14 -10.91 -13.35
CA ALA A 155 -13.20 -9.81 -14.31
C ALA A 155 -12.82 -10.24 -15.74
N ARG A 156 -11.85 -11.14 -15.88
CA ARG A 156 -11.49 -11.72 -17.21
C ARG A 156 -12.62 -12.57 -17.79
N ARG A 157 -13.30 -13.36 -16.95
CA ARG A 157 -14.40 -14.23 -17.41
C ARG A 157 -15.65 -13.45 -17.83
N THR A 158 -15.98 -12.41 -17.10
CA THR A 158 -17.20 -11.62 -17.33
C THR A 158 -17.02 -10.54 -18.39
N LYS A 159 -15.81 -10.38 -18.99
CA LYS A 159 -15.42 -9.25 -19.84
C LYS A 159 -15.71 -7.89 -19.17
N LEU A 160 -15.91 -7.87 -17.87
CA LEU A 160 -15.99 -6.63 -17.12
C LEU A 160 -14.61 -6.00 -17.20
N SER A 161 -14.50 -4.88 -17.93
CA SER A 161 -13.36 -3.99 -17.79
C SER A 161 -13.19 -3.70 -16.31
N PRO A 162 -11.97 -3.71 -15.72
CA PRO A 162 -11.72 -3.15 -14.41
C PRO A 162 -11.80 -1.62 -14.51
N GLY A 163 -12.97 -1.16 -14.90
CA GLY A 163 -13.34 0.25 -14.83
C GLY A 163 -13.98 0.49 -13.46
N PRO A 164 -13.94 1.72 -12.95
CA PRO A 164 -14.75 2.07 -11.81
C PRO A 164 -16.18 1.65 -12.15
N GLN A 165 -16.78 0.77 -11.36
CA GLN A 165 -18.21 0.88 -11.20
C GLN A 165 -18.38 2.30 -10.66
N GLU A 166 -18.77 3.22 -11.54
CA GLU A 166 -19.45 4.39 -11.09
C GLU A 166 -20.59 3.85 -10.25
N VAL A 167 -20.39 3.82 -8.92
CA VAL A 167 -21.52 3.86 -8.01
C VAL A 167 -22.19 5.16 -8.41
N GLY A 168 -23.16 5.01 -9.30
CA GLY A 168 -23.94 6.11 -9.82
C GLY A 168 -24.63 6.81 -8.66
N LEU A 169 -23.90 7.71 -8.06
CA LEU A 169 -24.45 8.93 -7.54
C LEU A 169 -24.80 9.76 -8.77
N SER A 170 -25.79 9.27 -9.52
CA SER A 170 -26.57 10.08 -10.44
C SER A 170 -26.98 11.30 -9.61
N ALA A 171 -26.65 12.49 -10.13
CA ALA A 171 -27.11 13.75 -9.54
C ALA A 171 -28.63 13.74 -9.23
N THR A 172 -29.39 12.86 -9.88
CA THR A 172 -30.80 12.57 -9.65
C THR A 172 -31.08 11.84 -8.33
N GLY A 173 -30.13 11.09 -7.78
CA GLY A 173 -30.30 10.41 -6.48
C GLY A 173 -30.11 11.36 -5.30
N MET A 174 -29.24 12.36 -5.42
CA MET A 174 -29.00 13.35 -4.36
C MET A 174 -30.16 14.31 -4.18
N GLN A 175 -30.89 14.64 -5.24
CA GLN A 175 -32.07 15.52 -5.13
C GLN A 175 -33.27 14.89 -4.40
N ARG A 176 -33.33 13.57 -4.25
CA ARG A 176 -34.41 12.90 -3.48
C ARG A 176 -34.17 12.87 -1.98
N TYR A 177 -32.95 13.11 -1.51
CA TYR A 177 -32.62 13.08 -0.07
C TYR A 177 -32.57 14.46 0.58
N PHE A 178 -32.54 15.54 -0.19
CA PHE A 178 -32.44 16.92 0.32
C PHE A 178 -33.58 17.84 -0.15
N GLY A 179 -34.66 17.27 -0.67
CA GLY A 179 -35.83 18.02 -1.12
C GLY A 179 -37.08 17.65 -0.36
N GLU A 180 -37.14 17.98 0.93
CA GLU A 180 -38.33 18.29 1.71
C GLU A 180 -37.96 19.24 2.83
#